data_d8f32c1d771186a6ebbbf516516df631
#
_entry.id   d8f32c1d771186a6ebbbf516516df631
#
_cell.length_a   1.000
_cell.length_b   1.000
_cell.length_c   1.000
_cell.angle_alpha   90.00
_cell.angle_beta   90.00
_cell.angle_gamma   90.00
#
_symmetry.space_group_name_H-M   'P 1'
#
loop_
_entity.id
_entity.type
_entity.pdbx_description
1 polymer ?
#
loop_
_entity_poly.entity_id
_entity_poly.type
_entity_poly.pdbx_seq_one_letter_code
_entity_poly.pdbx_strand_id
1 'polypeptide(L)'
;ENLLNLREIKAEEVMTPRNVIFAIQMDETVGDVVDKHSPIAFSRIPVYKNNLDSIIGFVHRYDLVNKQAEDQFDVKMSEILDPIHTIHETESIADILDEFVRRRQQIFHVVDKFGTTTGIITLEDAIEIQQVEAKQ
;
A
#
# COMPACT_ATOMS: atom_id res chain seq x y z
N GLU A 1 9.47 -12.16 -28.06
CA GLU A 1 9.18 -12.06 -27.59
C GLU A 1 8.90 -11.62 -26.72
N ASN A 2 8.77 -11.35 -26.47
CA ASN A 2 8.54 -10.89 -25.69
C ASN A 2 7.68 -10.74 -24.90
N LEU A 3 7.22 -11.21 -24.66
CA LEU A 3 6.26 -11.24 -23.93
C LEU A 3 6.56 -11.47 -22.67
N LEU A 4 6.31 -10.95 -22.11
CA LEU A 4 6.35 -10.84 -20.94
C LEU A 4 6.18 -11.76 -20.13
N ASN A 5 6.90 -11.71 -19.32
CA ASN A 5 6.84 -12.64 -18.43
C ASN A 5 6.56 -12.07 -17.09
N LEU A 6 5.32 -11.74 -16.84
CA LEU A 6 4.86 -11.32 -15.52
C LEU A 6 5.14 -12.37 -14.46
N ARG A 7 5.41 -13.60 -14.90
CA ARG A 7 5.79 -14.68 -13.97
C ARG A 7 7.24 -14.58 -13.53
N GLU A 8 8.05 -13.83 -14.28
CA GLU A 8 9.47 -13.65 -13.93
C GLU A 8 9.74 -12.34 -13.23
N ILE A 9 8.81 -11.40 -13.30
CA ILE A 9 8.96 -10.12 -12.63
C ILE A 9 8.40 -10.28 -11.20
N LYS A 10 9.21 -9.94 -10.21
CA LYS A 10 8.87 -10.13 -8.81
C LYS A 10 8.41 -8.82 -8.18
N ALA A 11 7.66 -8.94 -7.07
CA ALA A 11 7.19 -7.78 -6.32
C ALA A 11 8.33 -6.80 -6.01
N GLU A 12 9.49 -7.30 -5.60
CA GLU A 12 10.63 -6.46 -5.22
C GLU A 12 11.11 -5.55 -6.35
N GLU A 13 10.81 -5.91 -7.60
CA GLU A 13 11.22 -5.12 -8.77
C GLU A 13 10.26 -4.00 -9.11
N VAL A 14 9.04 -4.05 -8.56
CA VAL A 14 7.95 -3.12 -8.93
C VAL A 14 7.46 -2.31 -7.75
N MET A 15 7.58 -2.82 -6.54
CA MET A 15 7.04 -2.20 -5.32
C MET A 15 7.64 -0.82 -5.06
N THR A 16 6.93 -0.05 -4.25
CA THR A 16 7.50 1.14 -3.61
C THR A 16 8.39 0.65 -2.48
N PRO A 17 9.69 0.90 -2.53
CA PRO A 17 10.59 0.37 -1.50
C PRO A 17 10.41 1.04 -0.16
N ARG A 18 10.78 0.34 0.89
CA ARG A 18 10.59 0.74 2.29
C ARG A 18 11.00 2.18 2.58
N ASN A 19 12.15 2.59 2.06
CA ASN A 19 12.72 3.91 2.41
C ASN A 19 11.98 5.09 1.79
N VAL A 20 11.01 4.83 0.91
CA VAL A 20 10.20 5.91 0.31
C VAL A 20 8.70 5.72 0.55
N ILE A 21 8.31 4.79 1.43
CA ILE A 21 6.89 4.60 1.77
C ILE A 21 6.40 5.80 2.58
N PHE A 22 5.27 6.36 2.15
CA PHE A 22 4.53 7.30 2.97
C PHE A 22 3.56 6.50 3.84
N ALA A 23 3.79 6.49 5.14
CA ALA A 23 2.98 5.74 6.11
C ALA A 23 2.72 6.61 7.33
N ILE A 24 1.67 6.28 8.08
CA ILE A 24 1.23 7.07 9.23
C ILE A 24 1.16 6.17 10.45
N GLN A 25 1.55 6.70 11.60
CA GLN A 25 1.51 5.98 12.85
C GLN A 25 0.06 5.88 13.35
N MET A 26 -0.29 4.75 13.95
CA MET A 26 -1.69 4.40 14.26
C MET A 26 -2.39 5.35 15.23
N ASP A 27 -1.66 6.05 16.06
CA ASP A 27 -2.25 6.97 17.05
C ASP A 27 -2.39 8.39 16.53
N GLU A 28 -1.89 8.70 15.37
CA GLU A 28 -2.12 10.01 14.76
C GLU A 28 -3.60 10.17 14.43
N THR A 29 -4.11 11.36 14.69
CA THR A 29 -5.52 11.68 14.44
C THR A 29 -5.69 12.23 13.02
N VAL A 30 -6.94 12.27 12.58
CA VAL A 30 -7.29 12.92 11.31
C VAL A 30 -6.73 14.33 11.25
N GLY A 31 -6.89 15.11 12.33
CA GLY A 31 -6.36 16.46 12.41
C GLY A 31 -4.85 16.52 12.23
N ASP A 32 -4.13 15.63 12.91
CA ASP A 32 -2.67 15.57 12.80
C ASP A 32 -2.24 15.28 11.36
N VAL A 33 -2.89 14.32 10.73
CA VAL A 33 -2.52 13.89 9.38
C VAL A 33 -2.78 15.00 8.36
N VAL A 34 -3.94 15.64 8.47
CA VAL A 34 -4.30 16.72 7.58
C VAL A 34 -3.35 17.92 7.74
N ASP A 35 -3.03 18.27 8.99
CA ASP A 35 -2.14 19.40 9.28
C ASP A 35 -0.72 19.17 8.77
N LYS A 36 -0.21 17.95 8.94
CA LYS A 36 1.19 17.65 8.61
C LYS A 36 1.41 17.29 7.15
N HIS A 37 0.41 16.71 6.49
CA HIS A 37 0.62 16.01 5.23
C HIS A 37 -0.27 16.44 4.07
N SER A 38 -1.10 17.47 4.25
CA SER A 38 -1.94 17.93 3.14
C SER A 38 -1.14 18.75 2.13
N PRO A 39 -1.41 18.58 0.82
CA PRO A 39 -2.35 17.62 0.26
C PRO A 39 -1.75 16.21 0.22
N ILE A 40 -2.58 15.21 0.48
CA ILE A 40 -2.14 13.81 0.47
C ILE A 40 -2.21 13.28 -0.95
N ALA A 41 -1.06 12.84 -1.46
CA ALA A 41 -0.94 12.41 -2.85
C ALA A 41 -1.42 10.99 -3.12
N PHE A 42 -1.57 10.18 -2.07
CA PHE A 42 -1.85 8.75 -2.23
C PHE A 42 -3.27 8.41 -1.83
N SER A 43 -3.91 7.50 -2.59
CA SER A 43 -5.28 7.08 -2.31
C SER A 43 -5.39 6.18 -1.09
N ARG A 44 -4.33 5.41 -0.83
CA ARG A 44 -4.28 4.47 0.30
C ARG A 44 -2.96 4.66 1.02
N ILE A 45 -3.02 4.79 2.34
CA ILE A 45 -1.86 5.11 3.16
C ILE A 45 -1.66 4.00 4.19
N PRO A 46 -0.53 3.29 4.17
CA PRO A 46 -0.25 2.30 5.20
C PRO A 46 -0.20 2.91 6.59
N VAL A 47 -0.65 2.15 7.57
CA VAL A 47 -0.64 2.54 8.99
C VAL A 47 0.23 1.56 9.76
N TYR A 48 1.10 2.08 10.59
CA TYR A 48 2.01 1.24 11.38
C TYR A 48 1.84 1.49 12.88
N LYS A 49 2.25 0.51 13.67
CA LYS A 49 2.14 0.59 15.12
C LYS A 49 3.39 1.24 15.74
N ASN A 50 4.53 0.59 15.66
CA ASN A 50 5.77 1.08 16.25
C ASN A 50 6.73 1.63 15.21
N ASN A 51 6.87 0.90 14.11
CA ASN A 51 7.74 1.26 12.98
C ASN A 51 7.22 0.53 11.73
N LEU A 52 7.92 0.69 10.62
CA LEU A 52 7.46 0.10 9.34
C LEU A 52 7.45 -1.42 9.33
N ASP A 53 8.09 -2.09 10.29
CA ASP A 53 7.98 -3.56 10.38
C ASP A 53 6.67 -3.99 11.05
N SER A 54 5.91 -3.03 11.59
CA SER A 54 4.63 -3.30 12.25
C SER A 54 3.48 -2.64 11.49
N ILE A 55 3.43 -2.81 10.19
CA ILE A 55 2.29 -2.30 9.39
C ILE A 55 1.08 -3.13 9.73
N ILE A 56 0.01 -2.49 10.19
CA ILE A 56 -1.19 -3.15 10.69
C ILE A 56 -2.41 -2.98 9.78
N GLY A 57 -2.33 -2.12 8.78
CA GLY A 57 -3.44 -1.87 7.88
C GLY A 57 -3.17 -0.66 7.01
N PHE A 58 -4.23 -0.13 6.42
CA PHE A 58 -4.13 1.09 5.62
C PHE A 58 -5.41 1.90 5.76
N VAL A 59 -5.32 3.21 5.51
CA VAL A 59 -6.48 4.09 5.48
C VAL A 59 -6.68 4.63 4.09
N HIS A 60 -7.94 4.89 3.73
CA HIS A 60 -8.27 5.54 2.47
C HIS A 60 -8.18 7.06 2.64
N ARG A 61 -7.56 7.75 1.70
CA ARG A 61 -7.58 9.21 1.68
C ARG A 61 -9.02 9.74 1.71
N TYR A 62 -9.92 9.04 1.02
CA TYR A 62 -11.33 9.39 0.99
C TYR A 62 -11.92 9.47 2.40
N ASP A 63 -11.59 8.50 3.26
CA ASP A 63 -12.08 8.50 4.65
C ASP A 63 -11.52 9.67 5.44
N LEU A 64 -10.26 10.02 5.21
CA LEU A 64 -9.66 11.20 5.86
C LEU A 64 -10.38 12.48 5.46
N VAL A 65 -10.68 12.64 4.17
CA VAL A 65 -11.38 13.81 3.67
C VAL A 65 -12.78 13.90 4.25
N ASN A 66 -13.48 12.75 4.33
CA ASN A 66 -14.83 12.71 4.89
C ASN A 66 -14.83 13.04 6.38
N LYS A 67 -13.89 12.49 7.14
CA LYS A 67 -13.79 12.78 8.58
C LYS A 67 -13.51 14.25 8.82
N GLN A 68 -12.62 14.82 8.01
CA GLN A 68 -12.32 16.25 8.08
C GLN A 68 -13.56 17.08 7.80
N ALA A 69 -14.33 16.72 6.77
CA ALA A 69 -15.55 17.43 6.39
C ALA A 69 -16.62 17.36 7.48
N GLU A 70 -16.59 16.31 8.30
CA GLU A 70 -17.52 16.11 9.41
C GLU A 70 -16.98 16.66 10.73
N ASP A 71 -15.87 17.38 10.70
CA ASP A 71 -15.21 17.93 11.88
C ASP A 71 -14.78 16.86 12.90
N GLN A 72 -14.49 15.64 12.42
CA GLN A 72 -14.07 14.53 13.26
C GLN A 72 -12.55 14.44 13.30
N PHE A 73 -11.92 15.47 13.84
CA PHE A 73 -10.46 15.61 13.82
C PHE A 73 -9.74 14.74 14.86
N ASP A 74 -10.46 14.26 15.88
CA ASP A 74 -9.87 13.46 16.95
C ASP A 74 -9.86 11.96 16.66
N VAL A 75 -10.38 11.53 15.54
CA VAL A 75 -10.41 10.10 15.16
C VAL A 75 -9.00 9.65 14.82
N LYS A 76 -8.55 8.57 15.44
CA LYS A 76 -7.22 8.02 15.20
C LYS A 76 -7.20 7.11 13.98
N MET A 77 -6.04 6.96 13.37
CA MET A 77 -5.87 6.05 12.24
C MET A 77 -6.27 4.62 12.59
N SER A 78 -5.97 4.20 13.83
CA SER A 78 -6.34 2.86 14.30
C SER A 78 -7.85 2.61 14.29
N GLU A 79 -8.65 3.68 14.31
CA GLU A 79 -10.11 3.55 14.36
C GLU A 79 -10.73 3.43 12.96
N ILE A 80 -10.00 3.76 11.91
CA ILE A 80 -10.55 3.79 10.55
C ILE A 80 -9.73 2.99 9.54
N LEU A 81 -8.71 2.26 9.98
CA LEU A 81 -7.90 1.46 9.07
C LEU A 81 -8.64 0.20 8.62
N ASP A 82 -8.29 -0.24 7.42
CA ASP A 82 -8.71 -1.53 6.89
C ASP A 82 -7.53 -2.49 6.93
N PRO A 83 -7.77 -3.80 7.02
CA PRO A 83 -6.68 -4.77 7.03
C PRO A 83 -5.92 -4.77 5.70
N ILE A 84 -4.61 -4.99 5.77
CA ILE A 84 -3.77 -5.08 4.60
C ILE A 84 -3.21 -6.50 4.51
N HIS A 85 -3.24 -7.06 3.30
CA HIS A 85 -2.69 -8.40 3.08
C HIS A 85 -1.18 -8.30 2.83
N THR A 86 -0.43 -9.24 3.41
CA THR A 86 1.02 -9.29 3.28
C THR A 86 1.40 -10.34 2.24
N ILE A 87 2.30 -9.96 1.35
CA ILE A 87 2.86 -10.87 0.35
C ILE A 87 4.39 -10.88 0.47
N HIS A 88 4.99 -11.88 -0.15
CA HIS A 88 6.43 -12.03 -0.14
C HIS A 88 7.06 -11.28 -1.31
N GLU A 89 8.22 -10.68 -1.10
CA GLU A 89 8.89 -9.88 -2.13
C GLU A 89 9.26 -10.67 -3.38
N THR A 90 9.32 -11.99 -3.29
CA THR A 90 9.64 -12.86 -4.42
C THR A 90 8.41 -13.34 -5.20
N GLU A 91 7.21 -12.98 -4.78
CA GLU A 91 6.01 -13.35 -5.56
C GLU A 91 6.03 -12.68 -6.92
N SER A 92 5.55 -13.40 -7.93
CA SER A 92 5.49 -12.88 -9.28
C SER A 92 4.36 -11.87 -9.43
N ILE A 93 4.53 -10.93 -10.35
CA ILE A 93 3.48 -9.95 -10.66
C ILE A 93 2.23 -10.66 -11.18
N ALA A 94 2.38 -11.77 -11.93
CA ALA A 94 1.23 -12.54 -12.39
C ALA A 94 0.38 -13.03 -11.21
N ASP A 95 1.02 -13.60 -10.18
CA ASP A 95 0.31 -14.09 -9.01
C ASP A 95 -0.29 -12.94 -8.20
N ILE A 96 0.44 -11.83 -8.10
CA ILE A 96 -0.01 -10.65 -7.36
C ILE A 96 -1.27 -10.06 -8.00
N LEU A 97 -1.31 -9.98 -9.33
CA LEU A 97 -2.50 -9.49 -10.04
C LEU A 97 -3.70 -10.39 -9.75
N ASP A 98 -3.50 -11.71 -9.77
CA ASP A 98 -4.56 -12.65 -9.43
C ASP A 98 -5.05 -12.44 -8.00
N GLU A 99 -4.15 -12.19 -7.07
CA GLU A 99 -4.53 -11.97 -5.67
C GLU A 99 -5.27 -10.66 -5.47
N PHE A 100 -4.89 -9.59 -6.16
CA PHE A 100 -5.63 -8.32 -6.11
C PHE A 100 -7.09 -8.54 -6.51
N VAL A 101 -7.30 -9.27 -7.62
CA VAL A 101 -8.64 -9.55 -8.11
C VAL A 101 -9.40 -10.43 -7.13
N ARG A 102 -8.80 -11.54 -6.71
CA ARG A 102 -9.45 -12.52 -5.84
C ARG A 102 -9.81 -11.93 -4.49
N ARG A 103 -8.91 -11.13 -3.91
CA ARG A 103 -9.10 -10.55 -2.58
C ARG A 103 -9.84 -9.22 -2.64
N ARG A 104 -10.04 -8.66 -3.82
CA ARG A 104 -10.67 -7.34 -4.01
C ARG A 104 -9.94 -6.26 -3.21
N GLN A 105 -8.62 -6.32 -3.20
CA GLN A 105 -7.77 -5.34 -2.56
C GLN A 105 -6.99 -4.56 -3.62
N GLN A 106 -6.40 -3.46 -3.23
CA GLN A 106 -5.68 -2.59 -4.16
C GLN A 106 -4.31 -2.18 -3.62
N ILE A 107 -3.92 -2.68 -2.45
CA ILE A 107 -2.61 -2.45 -1.89
C ILE A 107 -2.21 -3.68 -1.06
N PHE A 108 -0.95 -4.10 -1.20
CA PHE A 108 -0.38 -5.17 -0.41
C PHE A 108 0.89 -4.70 0.30
N HIS A 109 1.10 -5.23 1.49
CA HIS A 109 2.32 -5.08 2.27
C HIS A 109 3.32 -6.14 1.81
N VAL A 110 4.55 -5.75 1.52
CA VAL A 110 5.57 -6.66 1.00
C VAL A 110 6.66 -6.90 2.05
N VAL A 111 6.98 -8.15 2.28
CA VAL A 111 8.01 -8.53 3.27
C VAL A 111 9.04 -9.46 2.64
N ASP A 112 10.21 -9.56 3.29
CA ASP A 112 11.24 -10.53 2.94
C ASP A 112 10.98 -11.86 3.68
N LYS A 113 11.91 -12.80 3.54
CA LYS A 113 11.76 -14.13 4.15
C LYS A 113 11.79 -14.10 5.67
N PHE A 114 12.24 -13.01 6.28
CA PHE A 114 12.27 -12.85 7.74
C PHE A 114 11.05 -12.10 8.26
N GLY A 115 10.14 -11.68 7.39
CA GLY A 115 8.97 -10.90 7.78
C GLY A 115 9.24 -9.42 7.91
N THR A 116 10.42 -8.96 7.54
CA THR A 116 10.77 -7.54 7.57
C THR A 116 10.12 -6.83 6.39
N THR A 117 9.54 -5.67 6.63
CA THR A 117 8.92 -4.88 5.56
C THR A 117 9.96 -4.43 4.55
N THR A 118 9.74 -4.75 3.29
CA THR A 118 10.60 -4.31 2.19
C THR A 118 9.92 -3.29 1.30
N GLY A 119 8.59 -3.24 1.31
CA GLY A 119 7.88 -2.27 0.49
C GLY A 119 6.37 -2.41 0.57
N ILE A 120 5.70 -1.69 -0.31
CA ILE A 120 4.27 -1.85 -0.58
C ILE A 120 4.10 -1.90 -2.09
N ILE A 121 3.03 -2.58 -2.54
CA ILE A 121 2.72 -2.61 -3.97
C ILE A 121 1.23 -2.35 -4.14
N THR A 122 0.90 -1.49 -5.11
CA THR A 122 -0.50 -1.17 -5.40
C THR A 122 -0.93 -1.87 -6.69
N LEU A 123 -2.24 -2.03 -6.84
CA LEU A 123 -2.79 -2.58 -8.08
C LEU A 123 -2.37 -1.72 -9.28
N GLU A 124 -2.34 -0.40 -9.10
CA GLU A 124 -1.93 0.51 -10.17
C GLU A 124 -0.50 0.23 -10.63
N ASP A 125 0.43 -0.02 -9.68
CA ASP A 125 1.82 -0.35 -10.01
C ASP A 125 1.90 -1.65 -10.82
N ALA A 126 1.15 -2.66 -10.41
CA ALA A 126 1.16 -3.96 -11.09
C ALA A 126 0.55 -3.87 -12.48
N ILE A 127 -0.52 -3.09 -12.64
CA ILE A 127 -1.13 -2.88 -13.95
C ILE A 127 -0.20 -2.09 -14.86
N GLU A 128 0.48 -1.09 -14.32
CA GLU A 128 1.41 -0.28 -15.10
C GLU A 128 2.54 -1.14 -15.69
N ILE A 129 3.12 -2.02 -14.88
CA ILE A 129 4.18 -2.89 -15.38
C ILE A 129 3.64 -3.88 -16.42
N GLN A 130 2.41 -4.36 -16.26
CA GLN A 130 1.75 -5.22 -17.23
C GLN A 130 1.61 -4.51 -18.56
N GLN A 131 1.17 -3.24 -18.54
CA GLN A 131 0.98 -2.45 -19.76
C GLN A 131 2.31 -2.14 -20.44
N VAL A 132 3.35 -1.84 -19.68
CA VAL A 132 4.68 -1.58 -20.23
C VAL A 132 5.21 -2.83 -20.93
N GLU A 133 5.08 -3.99 -20.30
CA GLU A 133 5.54 -5.24 -20.88
C GLU A 133 4.75 -5.62 -22.12
N ALA A 134 3.44 -5.37 -22.11
CA ALA A 134 2.59 -5.71 -23.25
C ALA A 134 2.92 -4.91 -24.50
N LYS A 135 3.59 -3.77 -24.37
CA LYS A 135 3.97 -2.92 -25.51
C LYS A 135 5.28 -3.35 -26.16
N GLN A 136 5.94 -4.30 -25.58
CA GLN A 136 7.20 -4.83 -26.12
C GLN A 136 6.91 -6.09 -26.90
#